data_c69d19824d810d9a159a8b6e3e295767
#
_entry.id   c69d19824d810d9a159a8b6e3e295767
#
_cell.length_a   1.000
_cell.length_b   1.000
_cell.length_c   1.000
_cell.angle_alpha   90.00
_cell.angle_beta   90.00
_cell.angle_gamma   90.00
#
_symmetry.space_group_name_H-M   'P 1'
#
loop_
_entity.id
_entity.type
_entity.pdbx_description
1 polymer ?
#
loop_
_entity_poly.entity_id
_entity_poly.type
_entity_poly.pdbx_seq_one_letter_code
_entity_poly.pdbx_strand_id
1 'polypeptide(L)'
;DLKEAMRDIAGCEITVSDASMMSSMTSSNDIQVDISGSDYDTLTQIANDLTEQIAALEDTEEVTNSLENTIPAVSVSVNHAAAAQYGLTSATIGSAVRSELTGTTATTVTMDGNDLEVVVRGSGASMESLDALRSMPISAPTGGTVPLSSVAEVSVELSPQSIARTNQSRQVQVTGNTISGDTAAMNASIQSLLDGYDMPDGYQAEINSAYTDMMENFQTLMLAMLVAVCLVYFILAAQFESFVMPVMVMMILPIALSGALFGLPITGMDLSMIVLLALIMLVGTVVNSSIVLIDYINIRRARGQEKDEAIMEACPLRVRPIMMTTLTTVLALIPMAIGSGEGNEMLQPMGVV
;
A
#
# COMPACT_ATOMS: atom_id res chain seq x y z
N ASP A 1 -21.79 8.65 -11.93
CA ASP A 1 -22.59 9.78 -12.43
C ASP A 1 -21.77 11.07 -12.65
N LEU A 2 -20.78 11.39 -11.79
CA LEU A 2 -19.91 12.56 -11.96
C LEU A 2 -18.86 12.29 -13.06
N LYS A 3 -18.33 11.08 -13.13
CA LYS A 3 -17.39 10.62 -14.15
C LYS A 3 -18.01 10.67 -15.55
N GLU A 4 -19.28 10.29 -15.66
CA GLU A 4 -20.05 10.29 -16.91
C GLU A 4 -20.43 11.72 -17.35
N ALA A 5 -20.76 12.60 -16.41
CA ALA A 5 -21.08 14.01 -16.68
C ALA A 5 -19.88 14.86 -17.12
N MET A 6 -18.65 14.43 -16.77
CA MET A 6 -17.41 15.14 -17.09
C MET A 6 -16.65 14.57 -18.30
N ARG A 7 -17.09 13.46 -18.86
CA ARG A 7 -16.44 12.75 -19.97
C ARG A 7 -16.35 13.57 -21.28
N ASP A 8 -17.20 14.58 -21.42
CA ASP A 8 -17.28 15.40 -22.64
C ASP A 8 -16.41 16.66 -22.64
N ILE A 9 -15.55 16.86 -21.63
CA ILE A 9 -14.66 18.02 -21.58
C ILE A 9 -13.40 17.70 -22.39
N ALA A 10 -13.33 18.24 -23.59
CA ALA A 10 -12.19 18.06 -24.50
C ALA A 10 -10.91 18.72 -23.95
N GLY A 11 -9.80 18.00 -23.97
CA GLY A 11 -8.47 18.53 -23.63
C GLY A 11 -8.07 18.43 -22.16
N CYS A 12 -8.84 17.73 -21.31
CA CYS A 12 -8.50 17.43 -19.93
C CYS A 12 -8.62 15.92 -19.65
N GLU A 13 -7.66 15.39 -18.96
CA GLU A 13 -7.76 14.07 -18.31
C GLU A 13 -8.40 14.27 -16.94
N ILE A 14 -9.59 13.73 -16.73
CA ILE A 14 -10.36 13.94 -15.50
C ILE A 14 -10.36 12.65 -14.69
N THR A 15 -9.66 12.66 -13.57
CA THR A 15 -9.68 11.58 -12.61
C THR A 15 -10.64 11.93 -11.47
N VAL A 16 -11.66 11.11 -11.27
CA VAL A 16 -12.59 11.24 -10.14
C VAL A 16 -12.23 10.15 -9.13
N SER A 17 -11.67 10.54 -8.00
CA SER A 17 -11.35 9.64 -6.89
C SER A 17 -12.24 9.95 -5.69
N ASP A 18 -12.60 8.91 -4.95
CA ASP A 18 -13.31 9.06 -3.68
C ASP A 18 -12.31 9.49 -2.60
N ALA A 19 -12.66 10.52 -1.85
CA ALA A 19 -11.80 11.09 -0.79
C ALA A 19 -11.88 10.31 0.54
N SER A 20 -12.48 9.12 0.55
CA SER A 20 -12.53 8.30 1.76
C SER A 20 -11.11 7.80 2.12
N MET A 21 -10.83 7.69 3.42
CA MET A 21 -9.54 7.17 3.92
C MET A 21 -9.30 5.72 3.45
N MET A 22 -10.38 4.98 3.16
CA MET A 22 -10.36 3.63 2.60
C MET A 22 -9.88 3.65 1.14
N SER A 23 -10.33 4.61 0.31
CA SER A 23 -9.91 4.70 -1.09
C SER A 23 -8.45 5.13 -1.23
N SER A 24 -7.91 5.91 -0.29
CA SER A 24 -6.48 6.23 -0.29
C SER A 24 -5.59 5.04 0.10
N MET A 25 -6.12 4.04 0.79
CA MET A 25 -5.43 2.78 1.09
C MET A 25 -5.65 1.71 0.00
N THR A 26 -6.71 1.84 -0.79
CA THR A 26 -7.07 0.92 -1.89
C THR A 26 -6.86 1.51 -3.29
N SER A 27 -6.30 2.73 -3.40
CA SER A 27 -5.96 3.34 -4.70
C SER A 27 -4.69 2.73 -5.33
N SER A 28 -4.46 1.45 -5.12
CA SER A 28 -3.57 0.67 -5.98
C SER A 28 -4.39 0.16 -7.15
N ASN A 29 -3.83 0.22 -8.35
CA ASN A 29 -4.42 -0.41 -9.52
C ASN A 29 -4.70 -1.88 -9.22
N ASP A 30 -5.77 -2.43 -9.78
CA ASP A 30 -6.15 -3.84 -9.59
C ASP A 30 -5.05 -4.78 -10.09
N ILE A 31 -4.34 -4.33 -11.13
CA ILE A 31 -3.21 -5.01 -11.75
C ILE A 31 -1.95 -4.22 -11.43
N GLN A 32 -0.96 -4.87 -10.87
CA GLN A 32 0.38 -4.33 -10.71
C GLN A 32 1.40 -5.45 -10.87
N VAL A 33 2.27 -5.30 -11.87
CA VAL A 33 3.39 -6.20 -12.12
C VAL A 33 4.69 -5.41 -12.01
N ASP A 34 5.52 -5.81 -11.10
CA ASP A 34 6.83 -5.21 -10.84
C ASP A 34 7.90 -6.00 -11.58
N ILE A 35 8.57 -5.36 -12.53
CA ILE A 35 9.63 -5.95 -13.33
C ILE A 35 10.96 -5.36 -12.85
N SER A 36 11.89 -6.19 -12.43
CA SER A 36 13.19 -5.77 -11.93
C SER A 36 14.34 -6.31 -12.80
N GLY A 37 15.39 -5.51 -12.97
CA GLY A 37 16.54 -5.89 -13.77
C GLY A 37 17.68 -4.89 -13.71
N SER A 38 18.84 -5.28 -14.26
CA SER A 38 20.07 -4.49 -14.19
C SER A 38 20.21 -3.48 -15.34
N ASP A 39 19.87 -3.89 -16.57
CA ASP A 39 20.01 -3.06 -17.76
C ASP A 39 18.68 -2.38 -18.11
N TYR A 40 18.75 -1.08 -18.41
CA TYR A 40 17.56 -0.25 -18.65
C TYR A 40 16.88 -0.57 -19.98
N ASP A 41 17.67 -0.79 -21.03
CA ASP A 41 17.13 -0.99 -22.37
C ASP A 41 16.41 -2.33 -22.47
N THR A 42 16.99 -3.39 -21.91
CA THR A 42 16.34 -4.71 -21.80
C THR A 42 15.11 -4.66 -20.92
N LEU A 43 15.17 -3.95 -19.79
CA LEU A 43 14.04 -3.78 -18.89
C LEU A 43 12.86 -3.06 -19.57
N THR A 44 13.19 -2.05 -20.39
CA THR A 44 12.19 -1.30 -21.19
C THR A 44 11.53 -2.20 -22.23
N GLN A 45 12.28 -3.07 -22.89
CA GLN A 45 11.72 -4.02 -23.86
C GLN A 45 10.77 -5.01 -23.20
N ILE A 46 11.19 -5.61 -22.08
CA ILE A 46 10.37 -6.55 -21.31
C ILE A 46 9.08 -5.86 -20.81
N ALA A 47 9.21 -4.64 -20.27
CA ALA A 47 8.07 -3.90 -19.77
C ALA A 47 7.03 -3.57 -20.85
N ASN A 48 7.50 -3.14 -22.03
CA ASN A 48 6.60 -2.84 -23.15
C ASN A 48 5.92 -4.09 -23.69
N ASP A 49 6.66 -5.20 -23.82
CA ASP A 49 6.12 -6.48 -24.28
C ASP A 49 5.09 -7.04 -23.31
N LEU A 50 5.38 -7.03 -22.02
CA LEU A 50 4.42 -7.44 -20.98
C LEU A 50 3.20 -6.51 -20.91
N THR A 51 3.38 -5.20 -21.11
CA THR A 51 2.26 -4.25 -21.16
C THR A 51 1.32 -4.60 -22.30
N GLU A 52 1.85 -4.89 -23.50
CA GLU A 52 1.05 -5.27 -24.67
C GLU A 52 0.34 -6.61 -24.46
N GLN A 53 1.03 -7.60 -23.88
CA GLN A 53 0.44 -8.91 -23.60
C GLN A 53 -0.64 -8.85 -22.51
N ILE A 54 -0.44 -8.07 -21.46
CA ILE A 54 -1.44 -7.87 -20.40
C ILE A 54 -2.64 -7.08 -20.95
N ALA A 55 -2.42 -6.05 -21.75
CA ALA A 55 -3.49 -5.29 -22.39
C ALA A 55 -4.32 -6.12 -23.39
N ALA A 56 -3.77 -7.21 -23.91
CA ALA A 56 -4.48 -8.15 -24.80
C ALA A 56 -5.35 -9.17 -24.03
N LEU A 57 -5.25 -9.25 -22.71
CA LEU A 57 -6.12 -10.11 -21.91
C LEU A 57 -7.56 -9.57 -21.92
N GLU A 58 -8.51 -10.48 -21.88
CA GLU A 58 -9.93 -10.12 -21.69
C GLU A 58 -10.09 -9.53 -20.27
N ASP A 59 -10.89 -8.48 -20.13
CA ASP A 59 -11.22 -7.86 -18.84
C ASP A 59 -10.16 -6.86 -18.30
N THR A 60 -9.23 -6.38 -19.12
CA THR A 60 -8.25 -5.34 -18.74
C THR A 60 -8.65 -3.96 -19.28
N GLU A 61 -8.43 -2.92 -18.48
CA GLU A 61 -8.62 -1.52 -18.83
C GLU A 61 -7.43 -0.69 -18.36
N GLU A 62 -7.04 0.30 -19.19
CA GLU A 62 -6.00 1.30 -18.86
C GLU A 62 -4.66 0.68 -18.45
N VAL A 63 -4.19 -0.35 -19.19
CA VAL A 63 -2.88 -0.95 -18.92
C VAL A 63 -1.78 -0.01 -19.43
N THR A 64 -0.93 0.44 -18.50
CA THR A 64 0.18 1.36 -18.77
C THR A 64 1.43 0.90 -18.02
N ASN A 65 2.60 1.37 -18.44
CA ASN A 65 3.82 1.15 -17.67
C ASN A 65 4.43 2.48 -17.18
N SER A 66 5.23 2.41 -16.14
CA SER A 66 5.84 3.57 -15.52
C SER A 66 6.85 4.32 -16.43
N LEU A 67 7.25 3.72 -17.54
CA LEU A 67 8.16 4.33 -18.54
C LEU A 67 7.41 5.24 -19.52
N GLU A 68 6.09 5.07 -19.66
CA GLU A 68 5.26 5.93 -20.51
C GLU A 68 5.13 7.35 -19.95
N ASN A 69 5.25 7.49 -18.62
CA ASN A 69 5.27 8.78 -17.94
C ASN A 69 6.59 9.51 -18.16
N THR A 70 6.92 9.80 -19.42
CA THR A 70 8.09 10.59 -19.78
C THR A 70 7.73 12.05 -19.92
N ILE A 71 8.61 12.91 -19.43
CA ILE A 71 8.52 14.35 -19.65
C ILE A 71 9.65 14.80 -20.59
N PRO A 72 9.38 15.74 -21.49
CA PRO A 72 10.43 16.33 -22.28
C PRO A 72 11.35 17.12 -21.33
N ALA A 73 12.59 16.65 -21.19
CA ALA A 73 13.63 17.28 -20.38
C ALA A 73 14.72 17.85 -21.30
N VAL A 74 15.22 19.02 -20.95
CA VAL A 74 16.38 19.59 -21.64
C VAL A 74 17.65 18.98 -21.03
N SER A 75 18.36 18.19 -21.82
CA SER A 75 19.64 17.61 -21.46
C SER A 75 20.78 18.53 -21.88
N VAL A 76 21.69 18.83 -20.95
CA VAL A 76 22.90 19.62 -21.22
C VAL A 76 24.11 18.75 -21.00
N SER A 77 24.65 18.19 -22.08
CA SER A 77 25.82 17.32 -22.06
C SER A 77 27.10 18.15 -22.26
N VAL A 78 27.92 18.23 -21.21
CA VAL A 78 29.13 19.06 -21.23
C VAL A 78 30.27 18.34 -21.97
N ASN A 79 30.82 19.02 -22.99
CA ASN A 79 32.07 18.59 -23.65
C ASN A 79 33.24 19.00 -22.78
N HIS A 80 33.79 18.04 -22.02
CA HIS A 80 34.88 18.29 -21.08
C HIS A 80 36.16 18.84 -21.75
N ALA A 81 36.48 18.40 -22.98
CA ALA A 81 37.65 18.86 -23.69
C ALA A 81 37.53 20.32 -24.14
N ALA A 82 36.34 20.70 -24.64
CA ALA A 82 36.04 22.09 -25.01
C ALA A 82 35.97 23.00 -23.79
N ALA A 83 35.30 22.56 -22.71
CA ALA A 83 35.19 23.31 -21.48
C ALA A 83 36.53 23.59 -20.80
N ALA A 84 37.46 22.62 -20.82
CA ALA A 84 38.80 22.75 -20.25
C ALA A 84 39.64 23.83 -20.94
N GLN A 85 39.45 24.09 -22.25
CA GLN A 85 40.16 25.15 -22.98
C GLN A 85 39.83 26.54 -22.45
N TYR A 86 38.62 26.73 -21.89
CA TYR A 86 38.18 27.97 -21.29
C TYR A 86 38.30 27.96 -19.76
N GLY A 87 38.89 26.91 -19.16
CA GLY A 87 38.99 26.76 -17.70
C GLY A 87 37.67 26.48 -17.01
N LEU A 88 36.67 26.02 -17.76
CA LEU A 88 35.33 25.71 -17.24
C LEU A 88 35.23 24.25 -16.80
N THR A 89 34.53 24.00 -15.71
CA THR A 89 34.17 22.68 -15.22
C THR A 89 32.69 22.43 -15.40
N SER A 90 32.24 21.17 -15.39
CA SER A 90 30.81 20.84 -15.46
C SER A 90 30.03 21.48 -14.31
N ALA A 91 30.64 21.59 -13.13
CA ALA A 91 30.02 22.23 -11.97
C ALA A 91 29.79 23.72 -12.19
N THR A 92 30.78 24.44 -12.78
CA THR A 92 30.65 25.89 -13.07
C THR A 92 29.62 26.15 -14.15
N ILE A 93 29.58 25.31 -15.20
CA ILE A 93 28.55 25.40 -16.25
C ILE A 93 27.16 25.12 -15.68
N GLY A 94 27.00 24.03 -14.91
CA GLY A 94 25.72 23.68 -14.27
C GLY A 94 25.22 24.77 -13.31
N SER A 95 26.12 25.37 -12.51
CA SER A 95 25.77 26.47 -11.63
C SER A 95 25.33 27.71 -12.39
N ALA A 96 25.98 28.03 -13.49
CA ALA A 96 25.61 29.17 -14.34
C ALA A 96 24.23 28.98 -14.98
N VAL A 97 23.99 27.79 -15.54
CA VAL A 97 22.68 27.43 -16.12
C VAL A 97 21.58 27.48 -15.04
N ARG A 98 21.83 26.91 -13.88
CA ARG A 98 20.88 26.93 -12.76
C ARG A 98 20.57 28.34 -12.28
N SER A 99 21.61 29.18 -12.09
CA SER A 99 21.45 30.57 -11.64
C SER A 99 20.60 31.37 -12.61
N GLU A 100 20.74 31.15 -13.90
CA GLU A 100 19.95 31.86 -14.92
C GLU A 100 18.48 31.35 -14.95
N LEU A 101 18.25 30.02 -14.82
CA LEU A 101 16.92 29.43 -14.87
C LEU A 101 16.09 29.67 -13.59
N THR A 102 16.68 29.39 -12.43
CA THR A 102 15.96 29.47 -11.14
C THR A 102 16.19 30.76 -10.39
N GLY A 103 17.22 31.51 -10.75
CA GLY A 103 17.72 32.65 -10.01
C GLY A 103 18.59 32.24 -8.83
N THR A 104 19.13 33.24 -8.15
CA THR A 104 19.94 33.06 -6.94
C THR A 104 19.33 33.88 -5.81
N THR A 105 19.08 33.26 -4.66
CA THR A 105 18.63 33.97 -3.46
C THR A 105 19.76 34.86 -2.98
N ALA A 106 19.57 36.18 -3.09
CA ALA A 106 20.56 37.16 -2.71
C ALA A 106 20.53 37.45 -1.22
N THR A 107 19.33 37.54 -0.64
CA THR A 107 19.12 37.83 0.79
C THR A 107 17.70 37.45 1.19
N THR A 108 17.45 37.40 2.49
CA THR A 108 16.10 37.31 3.07
C THR A 108 15.78 38.62 3.78
N VAL A 109 14.61 39.17 3.54
CA VAL A 109 14.13 40.41 4.16
C VAL A 109 12.88 40.08 4.97
N THR A 110 12.89 40.48 6.25
CA THR A 110 11.72 40.33 7.12
C THR A 110 10.80 41.54 6.94
N MET A 111 9.60 41.32 6.40
CA MET A 111 8.54 42.32 6.24
C MET A 111 7.28 41.83 6.96
N ASP A 112 6.74 42.70 7.83
CA ASP A 112 5.52 42.42 8.60
C ASP A 112 5.56 41.08 9.41
N GLY A 113 6.75 40.68 9.89
CA GLY A 113 6.96 39.45 10.65
C GLY A 113 7.07 38.20 9.80
N ASN A 114 7.06 38.31 8.47
CA ASN A 114 7.29 37.21 7.53
C ASN A 114 8.66 37.36 6.85
N ASP A 115 9.40 36.28 6.74
CA ASP A 115 10.66 36.22 6.03
C ASP A 115 10.42 36.02 4.54
N LEU A 116 10.81 36.97 3.72
CA LEU A 116 10.68 36.94 2.27
C LEU A 116 12.06 36.78 1.63
N GLU A 117 12.20 35.77 0.77
CA GLU A 117 13.43 35.56 0.00
C GLU A 117 13.50 36.54 -1.18
N VAL A 118 14.62 37.25 -1.31
CA VAL A 118 14.91 38.10 -2.46
C VAL A 118 15.69 37.29 -3.48
N VAL A 119 15.03 36.86 -4.57
CA VAL A 119 15.63 36.11 -5.64
C VAL A 119 16.00 37.05 -6.80
N VAL A 120 17.28 37.03 -7.15
CA VAL A 120 17.80 37.74 -8.34
C VAL A 120 17.82 36.77 -9.50
N ARG A 121 17.13 37.08 -10.57
CA ARG A 121 17.13 36.34 -11.83
C ARG A 121 17.70 37.19 -12.94
N GLY A 122 18.32 36.56 -13.94
CA GLY A 122 18.62 37.20 -15.20
C GLY A 122 17.34 37.75 -15.84
N SER A 123 17.45 38.67 -16.78
CA SER A 123 16.26 39.22 -17.47
C SER A 123 15.60 38.10 -18.30
N GLY A 124 14.68 37.35 -17.70
CA GLY A 124 14.08 36.08 -18.15
C GLY A 124 13.42 36.04 -19.53
N ALA A 125 13.53 37.12 -20.32
CA ALA A 125 13.07 37.14 -21.73
C ALA A 125 13.88 36.21 -22.67
N SER A 126 14.98 35.60 -22.20
CA SER A 126 15.88 34.83 -23.03
C SER A 126 15.73 33.29 -22.91
N MET A 127 14.89 32.79 -21.95
CA MET A 127 14.79 31.34 -21.70
C MET A 127 13.51 30.68 -22.21
N GLU A 128 12.77 31.37 -23.07
CA GLU A 128 11.53 30.83 -23.68
C GLU A 128 11.81 29.86 -24.85
N SER A 129 13.08 29.73 -25.25
CA SER A 129 13.44 28.84 -26.36
C SER A 129 14.77 28.10 -26.13
N LEU A 130 14.90 26.93 -26.76
CA LEU A 130 16.14 26.12 -26.72
C LEU A 130 17.35 26.90 -27.28
N ASP A 131 17.11 27.72 -28.30
CA ASP A 131 18.17 28.51 -28.93
C ASP A 131 18.66 29.65 -28.03
N ALA A 132 17.80 30.17 -27.18
CA ALA A 132 18.18 31.12 -26.14
C ALA A 132 19.11 30.46 -25.10
N LEU A 133 18.78 29.22 -24.67
CA LEU A 133 19.65 28.46 -23.79
C LEU A 133 21.01 28.11 -24.43
N ARG A 134 21.03 27.73 -25.72
CA ARG A 134 22.27 27.46 -26.47
C ARG A 134 23.17 28.68 -26.58
N SER A 135 22.59 29.87 -26.74
CA SER A 135 23.31 31.14 -26.84
C SER A 135 23.65 31.77 -25.52
N MET A 136 23.26 31.18 -24.39
CA MET A 136 23.48 31.71 -23.05
C MET A 136 24.99 31.98 -22.79
N PRO A 137 25.40 33.18 -22.39
CA PRO A 137 26.78 33.48 -22.12
C PRO A 137 27.26 32.95 -20.77
N ILE A 138 28.32 32.15 -20.77
CA ILE A 138 28.98 31.64 -19.56
C ILE A 138 30.26 32.40 -19.35
N SER A 139 30.49 32.94 -18.15
CA SER A 139 31.74 33.64 -17.80
C SER A 139 32.89 32.66 -17.62
N ALA A 140 33.93 32.78 -18.41
CA ALA A 140 35.10 31.94 -18.32
C ALA A 140 36.14 32.49 -17.34
N PRO A 141 36.76 31.69 -16.47
CA PRO A 141 37.87 32.12 -15.60
C PRO A 141 39.08 32.70 -16.32
N THR A 142 39.25 32.31 -17.56
CA THR A 142 40.33 32.82 -18.44
C THR A 142 40.08 34.22 -18.98
N GLY A 143 38.92 34.77 -18.70
CA GLY A 143 38.46 36.10 -19.16
C GLY A 143 37.56 35.99 -20.40
N GLY A 144 36.44 36.76 -20.36
CA GLY A 144 35.47 36.80 -21.45
C GLY A 144 34.25 35.90 -21.19
N THR A 145 33.31 35.87 -22.14
CA THR A 145 32.11 35.08 -22.13
C THR A 145 32.08 34.11 -23.32
N VAL A 146 31.63 32.89 -23.07
CA VAL A 146 31.56 31.82 -24.07
C VAL A 146 30.10 31.34 -24.13
N PRO A 147 29.48 31.20 -25.32
CA PRO A 147 28.14 30.65 -25.40
C PRO A 147 28.11 29.19 -24.95
N LEU A 148 27.01 28.77 -24.30
CA LEU A 148 26.84 27.41 -23.79
C LEU A 148 27.04 26.37 -24.90
N SER A 149 26.57 26.63 -26.11
CA SER A 149 26.74 25.73 -27.30
C SER A 149 28.15 25.44 -27.68
N SER A 150 29.15 26.24 -27.25
CA SER A 150 30.58 25.99 -27.53
C SER A 150 31.18 24.97 -26.56
N VAL A 151 30.60 24.74 -25.42
CA VAL A 151 31.12 23.90 -24.32
C VAL A 151 30.19 22.77 -23.92
N ALA A 152 28.94 22.79 -24.40
CA ALA A 152 27.92 21.76 -24.10
C ALA A 152 26.98 21.56 -25.29
N GLU A 153 26.48 20.36 -25.43
CA GLU A 153 25.40 20.02 -26.34
C GLU A 153 24.07 20.12 -25.58
N VAL A 154 23.10 20.81 -26.19
CA VAL A 154 21.77 20.99 -25.63
C VAL A 154 20.77 20.28 -26.51
N SER A 155 20.18 19.22 -25.99
CA SER A 155 19.15 18.38 -26.65
C SER A 155 17.88 18.34 -25.81
N VAL A 156 16.77 18.01 -26.45
CA VAL A 156 15.52 17.65 -25.75
C VAL A 156 15.40 16.14 -25.80
N GLU A 157 15.33 15.54 -24.67
CA GLU A 157 15.18 14.09 -24.53
C GLU A 157 13.96 13.79 -23.69
N LEU A 158 13.26 12.70 -24.01
CA LEU A 158 12.21 12.18 -23.14
C LEU A 158 12.88 11.49 -21.95
N SER A 159 12.66 11.99 -20.78
CA SER A 159 13.21 11.44 -19.55
C SER A 159 12.11 10.88 -18.67
N PRO A 160 12.28 9.69 -18.07
CA PRO A 160 11.32 9.19 -17.10
C PRO A 160 11.23 10.15 -15.90
N GLN A 161 10.02 10.37 -15.42
CA GLN A 161 9.72 11.28 -14.31
C GLN A 161 10.37 10.81 -12.99
N SER A 162 10.45 9.50 -12.81
CA SER A 162 11.09 8.86 -11.66
C SER A 162 11.77 7.55 -12.06
N ILE A 163 12.82 7.19 -11.36
CA ILE A 163 13.49 5.91 -11.49
C ILE A 163 13.35 5.16 -10.18
N ALA A 164 12.44 4.16 -10.18
CA ALA A 164 12.27 3.28 -9.05
C ALA A 164 13.39 2.23 -8.96
N ARG A 165 13.77 1.89 -7.74
CA ARG A 165 14.72 0.80 -7.46
C ARG A 165 14.26 0.02 -6.23
N THR A 166 14.31 -1.30 -6.36
CA THR A 166 14.08 -2.23 -5.26
C THR A 166 15.29 -3.14 -5.14
N ASN A 167 15.84 -3.30 -3.94
CA ASN A 167 17.05 -4.10 -3.68
C ASN A 167 18.23 -3.75 -4.59
N GLN A 168 18.43 -2.46 -4.88
CA GLN A 168 19.48 -1.90 -5.76
C GLN A 168 19.29 -2.17 -7.25
N SER A 169 18.34 -3.02 -7.67
CA SER A 169 17.95 -3.23 -9.06
C SER A 169 16.94 -2.17 -9.51
N ARG A 170 17.00 -1.79 -10.79
CA ARG A 170 15.97 -0.93 -11.37
C ARG A 170 14.66 -1.68 -11.46
N GLN A 171 13.57 -0.98 -11.22
CA GLN A 171 12.21 -1.52 -11.25
C GLN A 171 11.34 -0.70 -12.20
N VAL A 172 10.55 -1.39 -12.99
CA VAL A 172 9.50 -0.83 -13.82
C VAL A 172 8.19 -1.47 -13.41
N GLN A 173 7.15 -0.69 -13.27
CA GLN A 173 5.82 -1.16 -12.93
C GLN A 173 4.93 -1.12 -14.16
N VAL A 174 4.21 -2.21 -14.39
CA VAL A 174 3.06 -2.27 -15.30
C VAL A 174 1.81 -2.26 -14.44
N THR A 175 0.94 -1.30 -14.68
CA THR A 175 -0.29 -1.09 -13.90
C THR A 175 -1.50 -1.09 -14.81
N GLY A 176 -2.63 -1.53 -14.31
CA GLY A 176 -3.90 -1.54 -15.03
C GLY A 176 -5.06 -1.81 -14.09
N ASN A 177 -6.27 -1.75 -14.64
CA ASN A 177 -7.51 -2.01 -13.91
C ASN A 177 -8.27 -3.16 -14.56
N THR A 178 -9.17 -3.79 -13.78
CA THR A 178 -10.09 -4.81 -14.28
C THR A 178 -11.46 -4.20 -14.56
N ILE A 179 -12.11 -4.61 -15.65
CA ILE A 179 -13.46 -4.15 -15.99
C ILE A 179 -14.51 -4.81 -15.07
N SER A 180 -14.36 -6.10 -14.81
CA SER A 180 -15.28 -6.88 -13.97
C SER A 180 -15.06 -6.70 -12.47
N GLY A 181 -13.86 -6.23 -12.05
CA GLY A 181 -13.42 -6.19 -10.65
C GLY A 181 -13.01 -7.56 -10.10
N ASP A 182 -12.93 -8.63 -10.92
CA ASP A 182 -12.42 -9.93 -10.50
C ASP A 182 -10.88 -9.98 -10.55
N THR A 183 -10.27 -9.30 -9.58
CA THR A 183 -8.82 -9.24 -9.42
C THR A 183 -8.19 -10.62 -9.20
N ALA A 184 -8.92 -11.58 -8.63
CA ALA A 184 -8.41 -12.93 -8.40
C ALA A 184 -8.21 -13.70 -9.72
N ALA A 185 -9.21 -13.70 -10.60
CA ALA A 185 -9.13 -14.34 -11.91
C ALA A 185 -8.08 -13.66 -12.79
N MET A 186 -8.01 -12.33 -12.72
CA MET A 186 -7.01 -11.55 -13.45
C MET A 186 -5.59 -11.86 -13.01
N ASN A 187 -5.30 -11.87 -11.72
CA ASN A 187 -3.97 -12.24 -11.20
C ASN A 187 -3.57 -13.66 -11.59
N ALA A 188 -4.51 -14.61 -11.62
CA ALA A 188 -4.24 -15.98 -12.08
C ALA A 188 -3.88 -16.02 -13.58
N SER A 189 -4.54 -15.20 -14.40
CA SER A 189 -4.26 -15.07 -15.84
C SER A 189 -2.88 -14.44 -16.07
N ILE A 190 -2.56 -13.38 -15.35
CA ILE A 190 -1.24 -12.72 -15.41
C ILE A 190 -0.14 -13.66 -14.92
N GLN A 191 -0.36 -14.41 -13.84
CA GLN A 191 0.61 -15.40 -13.35
C GLN A 191 0.89 -16.46 -14.42
N SER A 192 -0.14 -16.97 -15.09
CA SER A 192 0.02 -17.93 -16.18
C SER A 192 0.80 -17.35 -17.38
N LEU A 193 0.61 -16.05 -17.65
CA LEU A 193 1.37 -15.33 -18.69
C LEU A 193 2.84 -15.19 -18.28
N LEU A 194 3.13 -14.79 -17.04
CA LEU A 194 4.49 -14.65 -16.53
C LEU A 194 5.24 -15.98 -16.48
N ASP A 195 4.56 -17.06 -16.07
CA ASP A 195 5.13 -18.41 -16.04
C ASP A 195 5.49 -18.92 -17.45
N GLY A 196 4.78 -18.45 -18.48
CA GLY A 196 5.05 -18.76 -19.88
C GLY A 196 6.05 -17.83 -20.58
N TYR A 197 6.40 -16.72 -19.94
CA TYR A 197 7.29 -15.72 -20.52
C TYR A 197 8.77 -16.12 -20.35
N ASP A 198 9.53 -16.11 -21.44
CA ASP A 198 10.98 -16.45 -21.43
C ASP A 198 11.80 -15.28 -20.87
N MET A 199 11.89 -15.22 -19.54
CA MET A 199 12.59 -14.15 -18.84
C MET A 199 14.10 -14.30 -18.95
N PRO A 200 14.84 -13.27 -19.39
CA PRO A 200 16.30 -13.31 -19.43
C PRO A 200 16.92 -13.46 -18.04
N ASP A 201 18.12 -14.06 -17.98
CA ASP A 201 18.86 -14.21 -16.73
C ASP A 201 19.10 -12.86 -16.03
N GLY A 202 18.75 -12.78 -14.74
CA GLY A 202 18.92 -11.58 -13.93
C GLY A 202 17.74 -10.59 -13.99
N TYR A 203 16.65 -10.97 -14.66
CA TYR A 203 15.37 -10.23 -14.65
C TYR A 203 14.31 -11.05 -13.92
N GLN A 204 13.42 -10.35 -13.25
CA GLN A 204 12.30 -10.94 -12.53
C GLN A 204 11.06 -10.09 -12.72
N ALA A 205 9.91 -10.73 -12.90
CA ALA A 205 8.63 -10.09 -12.90
C ALA A 205 7.76 -10.76 -11.83
N GLU A 206 7.20 -9.94 -10.95
CA GLU A 206 6.36 -10.40 -9.83
C GLU A 206 5.07 -9.61 -9.81
N ILE A 207 3.96 -10.29 -9.54
CA ILE A 207 2.68 -9.62 -9.31
C ILE A 207 2.72 -9.02 -7.91
N ASN A 208 2.60 -7.71 -7.84
CA ASN A 208 2.60 -6.93 -6.60
C ASN A 208 1.31 -6.11 -6.50
N SER A 209 0.18 -6.75 -6.74
CA SER A 209 -1.13 -6.11 -6.63
C SER A 209 -1.59 -6.08 -5.17
N ALA A 210 -2.49 -5.13 -4.86
CA ALA A 210 -3.12 -5.07 -3.53
C ALA A 210 -3.81 -6.39 -3.14
N TYR A 211 -4.27 -7.15 -4.14
CA TYR A 211 -4.85 -8.47 -3.92
C TYR A 211 -3.81 -9.51 -3.41
N THR A 212 -2.60 -9.53 -3.98
CA THR A 212 -1.52 -10.42 -3.53
C THR A 212 -1.12 -10.10 -2.09
N ASP A 213 -0.92 -8.82 -1.78
CA ASP A 213 -0.59 -8.38 -0.42
C ASP A 213 -1.71 -8.74 0.57
N MET A 214 -2.96 -8.56 0.16
CA MET A 214 -4.12 -8.93 0.98
C MET A 214 -4.15 -10.46 1.23
N MET A 215 -3.86 -11.27 0.23
CA MET A 215 -3.86 -12.73 0.36
C MET A 215 -2.72 -13.23 1.25
N GLU A 216 -1.52 -12.67 1.13
CA GLU A 216 -0.39 -12.98 2.01
C GLU A 216 -0.67 -12.59 3.46
N ASN A 217 -1.20 -11.40 3.68
CA ASN A 217 -1.62 -10.95 5.00
C ASN A 217 -2.73 -11.83 5.58
N PHE A 218 -3.69 -12.26 4.76
CA PHE A 218 -4.76 -13.18 5.17
C PHE A 218 -4.19 -14.53 5.62
N GLN A 219 -3.26 -15.12 4.87
CA GLN A 219 -2.58 -16.36 5.26
C GLN A 219 -1.80 -16.20 6.57
N THR A 220 -1.10 -15.10 6.73
CA THR A 220 -0.35 -14.78 7.96
C THR A 220 -1.28 -14.67 9.16
N LEU A 221 -2.42 -14.00 9.03
CA LEU A 221 -3.41 -13.87 10.09
C LEU A 221 -4.10 -15.20 10.41
N MET A 222 -4.38 -16.03 9.41
CA MET A 222 -4.91 -17.38 9.64
C MET A 222 -3.91 -18.25 10.40
N LEU A 223 -2.63 -18.18 10.08
CA LEU A 223 -1.58 -18.87 10.83
C LEU A 223 -1.48 -18.33 12.26
N ALA A 224 -1.53 -17.02 12.44
CA ALA A 224 -1.54 -16.39 13.77
C ALA A 224 -2.75 -16.83 14.61
N MET A 225 -3.93 -16.94 14.00
CA MET A 225 -5.14 -17.45 14.67
C MET A 225 -4.95 -18.91 15.12
N LEU A 226 -4.37 -19.75 14.27
CA LEU A 226 -4.08 -21.16 14.62
C LEU A 226 -3.09 -21.24 15.79
N VAL A 227 -2.02 -20.43 15.75
CA VAL A 227 -1.04 -20.35 16.83
C VAL A 227 -1.68 -19.85 18.12
N ALA A 228 -2.56 -18.84 18.06
CA ALA A 228 -3.29 -18.33 19.21
C ALA A 228 -4.18 -19.42 19.85
N VAL A 229 -4.91 -20.19 19.04
CA VAL A 229 -5.73 -21.33 19.50
C VAL A 229 -4.86 -22.39 20.17
N CYS A 230 -3.70 -22.73 19.60
CA CYS A 230 -2.73 -23.67 20.19
C CYS A 230 -2.18 -23.18 21.54
N LEU A 231 -1.81 -21.88 21.61
CA LEU A 231 -1.30 -21.29 22.84
C LEU A 231 -2.37 -21.30 23.95
N VAL A 232 -3.61 -20.95 23.63
CA VAL A 232 -4.74 -21.04 24.58
C VAL A 232 -4.91 -22.49 25.06
N TYR A 233 -4.83 -23.46 24.16
CA TYR A 233 -4.89 -24.88 24.56
C TYR A 233 -3.79 -25.26 25.55
N PHE A 234 -2.54 -24.90 25.29
CA PHE A 234 -1.42 -25.21 26.17
C PHE A 234 -1.55 -24.53 27.54
N ILE A 235 -1.99 -23.26 27.58
CA ILE A 235 -2.22 -22.55 28.84
C ILE A 235 -3.32 -23.24 29.64
N LEU A 236 -4.42 -23.62 29.00
CA LEU A 236 -5.50 -24.36 29.65
C LEU A 236 -5.06 -25.74 30.14
N ALA A 237 -4.24 -26.47 29.36
CA ALA A 237 -3.73 -27.77 29.74
C ALA A 237 -2.82 -27.65 31.00
N ALA A 238 -2.01 -26.61 31.08
CA ALA A 238 -1.19 -26.32 32.25
C ALA A 238 -2.06 -25.94 33.47
N GLN A 239 -3.14 -25.17 33.26
CA GLN A 239 -4.00 -24.70 34.34
C GLN A 239 -4.88 -25.81 34.93
N PHE A 240 -5.43 -26.68 34.08
CA PHE A 240 -6.30 -27.78 34.49
C PHE A 240 -5.55 -29.09 34.80
N GLU A 241 -4.24 -29.12 34.63
CA GLU A 241 -3.40 -30.33 34.79
C GLU A 241 -3.97 -31.56 34.04
N SER A 242 -4.62 -31.31 32.90
CA SER A 242 -5.33 -32.31 32.10
C SER A 242 -5.33 -31.92 30.63
N PHE A 243 -5.15 -32.88 29.74
CA PHE A 243 -5.24 -32.67 28.29
C PHE A 243 -6.66 -32.74 27.73
N VAL A 244 -7.61 -33.33 28.49
CA VAL A 244 -8.99 -33.49 28.04
C VAL A 244 -9.85 -32.27 28.38
N MET A 245 -9.63 -31.67 29.55
CA MET A 245 -10.38 -30.50 30.00
C MET A 245 -10.29 -29.30 29.04
N PRO A 246 -9.12 -28.94 28.52
CA PRO A 246 -9.00 -27.86 27.53
C PRO A 246 -9.84 -28.10 26.28
N VAL A 247 -9.90 -29.32 25.78
CA VAL A 247 -10.72 -29.68 24.61
C VAL A 247 -12.20 -29.39 24.86
N MET A 248 -12.71 -29.71 26.04
CA MET A 248 -14.10 -29.42 26.43
C MET A 248 -14.36 -27.90 26.50
N VAL A 249 -13.43 -27.11 27.04
CA VAL A 249 -13.51 -25.64 27.09
C VAL A 249 -13.53 -25.08 25.66
N MET A 250 -12.63 -25.55 24.80
CA MET A 250 -12.46 -25.06 23.44
C MET A 250 -13.61 -25.45 22.48
N MET A 251 -14.49 -26.40 22.84
CA MET A 251 -15.68 -26.74 22.04
C MET A 251 -16.66 -25.55 21.88
N ILE A 252 -16.47 -24.48 22.63
CA ILE A 252 -17.23 -23.25 22.44
C ILE A 252 -16.76 -22.44 21.22
N LEU A 253 -15.48 -22.58 20.82
CA LEU A 253 -14.89 -21.82 19.72
C LEU A 253 -15.59 -22.04 18.38
N PRO A 254 -15.90 -23.27 17.93
CA PRO A 254 -16.65 -23.49 16.70
C PRO A 254 -18.02 -22.81 16.71
N ILE A 255 -18.70 -22.78 17.88
CA ILE A 255 -20.00 -22.15 18.03
C ILE A 255 -19.87 -20.62 17.94
N ALA A 256 -18.87 -20.06 18.62
CA ALA A 256 -18.60 -18.61 18.56
C ALA A 256 -18.21 -18.17 17.15
N LEU A 257 -17.30 -18.90 16.49
CA LEU A 257 -16.90 -18.63 15.10
C LEU A 257 -18.07 -18.73 14.13
N SER A 258 -18.96 -19.73 14.31
CA SER A 258 -20.17 -19.82 13.48
C SER A 258 -21.10 -18.60 13.68
N GLY A 259 -21.24 -18.13 14.93
CA GLY A 259 -22.02 -16.91 15.23
C GLY A 259 -21.47 -15.69 14.52
N ALA A 260 -20.15 -15.47 14.58
CA ALA A 260 -19.49 -14.37 13.90
C ALA A 260 -19.63 -14.46 12.36
N LEU A 261 -19.41 -15.63 11.77
CA LEU A 261 -19.54 -15.87 10.34
C LEU A 261 -20.98 -15.70 9.83
N PHE A 262 -22.00 -15.99 10.64
CA PHE A 262 -23.40 -15.70 10.31
C PHE A 262 -23.75 -14.22 10.51
N GLY A 263 -23.11 -13.54 11.44
CA GLY A 263 -23.32 -12.11 11.70
C GLY A 263 -22.88 -11.22 10.54
N LEU A 264 -21.77 -11.53 9.89
CA LEU A 264 -21.20 -10.75 8.78
C LEU A 264 -22.16 -10.58 7.59
N PRO A 265 -22.74 -11.65 6.99
CA PRO A 265 -23.68 -11.49 5.88
C PRO A 265 -24.96 -10.74 6.27
N ILE A 266 -25.41 -10.86 7.52
CA ILE A 266 -26.61 -10.16 8.00
C ILE A 266 -26.36 -8.65 8.05
N THR A 267 -25.15 -8.24 8.37
CA THR A 267 -24.74 -6.82 8.41
C THR A 267 -24.23 -6.30 7.06
N GLY A 268 -24.09 -7.17 6.06
CA GLY A 268 -23.59 -6.82 4.72
C GLY A 268 -22.09 -6.54 4.69
N MET A 269 -21.33 -7.10 5.63
CA MET A 269 -19.88 -6.92 5.72
C MET A 269 -19.15 -8.11 5.14
N ASP A 270 -18.08 -7.80 4.39
CA ASP A 270 -17.19 -8.80 3.79
C ASP A 270 -16.13 -9.28 4.78
N LEU A 271 -15.56 -10.46 4.46
CA LEU A 271 -14.46 -11.03 5.23
C LEU A 271 -13.17 -10.24 4.95
N SER A 272 -12.85 -9.31 5.83
CA SER A 272 -11.67 -8.45 5.75
C SER A 272 -10.57 -8.86 6.73
N MET A 273 -9.37 -8.30 6.59
CA MET A 273 -8.28 -8.48 7.56
C MET A 273 -8.69 -8.06 8.98
N ILE A 274 -9.52 -7.02 9.08
CA ILE A 274 -10.00 -6.52 10.37
C ILE A 274 -10.95 -7.52 11.03
N VAL A 275 -11.78 -8.20 10.23
CA VAL A 275 -12.62 -9.31 10.71
C VAL A 275 -11.77 -10.44 11.26
N LEU A 276 -10.66 -10.80 10.60
CA LEU A 276 -9.75 -11.84 11.11
C LEU A 276 -9.10 -11.45 12.44
N LEU A 277 -8.68 -10.18 12.58
CA LEU A 277 -8.18 -9.68 13.86
C LEU A 277 -9.26 -9.75 14.95
N ALA A 278 -10.50 -9.40 14.62
CA ALA A 278 -11.64 -9.52 15.54
C ALA A 278 -11.90 -10.97 15.95
N LEU A 279 -11.80 -11.93 15.01
CA LEU A 279 -11.93 -13.36 15.30
C LEU A 279 -10.83 -13.86 16.24
N ILE A 280 -9.58 -13.41 16.08
CA ILE A 280 -8.48 -13.73 17.00
C ILE A 280 -8.79 -13.20 18.41
N MET A 281 -9.30 -11.98 18.51
CA MET A 281 -9.71 -11.36 19.78
C MET A 281 -10.90 -12.10 20.41
N LEU A 282 -11.86 -12.55 19.59
CA LEU A 282 -13.02 -13.34 20.01
C LEU A 282 -12.60 -14.66 20.67
N VAL A 283 -11.59 -15.36 20.11
CA VAL A 283 -11.04 -16.60 20.70
C VAL A 283 -10.64 -16.37 22.17
N GLY A 284 -9.93 -15.27 22.45
CA GLY A 284 -9.48 -14.96 23.80
C GLY A 284 -10.62 -14.61 24.77
N THR A 285 -11.61 -13.86 24.32
CA THR A 285 -12.72 -13.40 25.18
C THR A 285 -13.72 -14.50 25.49
N VAL A 286 -14.06 -15.35 24.51
CA VAL A 286 -15.07 -16.41 24.66
C VAL A 286 -14.58 -17.53 25.58
N VAL A 287 -13.31 -17.91 25.45
CA VAL A 287 -12.72 -18.98 26.29
C VAL A 287 -12.74 -18.60 27.77
N ASN A 288 -12.54 -17.33 28.12
CA ASN A 288 -12.55 -16.87 29.50
C ASN A 288 -13.85 -17.18 30.24
N SER A 289 -14.99 -17.02 29.59
CA SER A 289 -16.31 -17.33 30.18
C SER A 289 -16.48 -18.82 30.46
N SER A 290 -15.99 -19.66 29.59
CA SER A 290 -16.05 -21.13 29.72
C SER A 290 -15.14 -21.65 30.82
N ILE A 291 -13.95 -21.06 31.00
CA ILE A 291 -13.01 -21.40 32.07
C ILE A 291 -13.70 -21.27 33.43
N VAL A 292 -14.34 -20.12 33.68
CA VAL A 292 -15.00 -19.82 34.95
C VAL A 292 -16.12 -20.81 35.29
N LEU A 293 -16.86 -21.29 34.29
CA LEU A 293 -17.91 -22.26 34.50
C LEU A 293 -17.35 -23.65 34.79
N ILE A 294 -16.42 -24.12 33.96
CA ILE A 294 -15.87 -25.50 34.08
C ILE A 294 -15.05 -25.63 35.35
N ASP A 295 -14.27 -24.64 35.71
CA ASP A 295 -13.51 -24.62 36.97
C ASP A 295 -14.44 -24.78 38.18
N TYR A 296 -15.54 -24.06 38.19
CA TYR A 296 -16.51 -24.14 39.29
C TYR A 296 -17.21 -25.50 39.37
N ILE A 297 -17.53 -26.13 38.22
CA ILE A 297 -18.04 -27.50 38.17
C ILE A 297 -17.02 -28.48 38.76
N ASN A 298 -15.74 -28.34 38.42
CA ASN A 298 -14.67 -29.18 38.92
C ASN A 298 -14.47 -29.05 40.43
N ILE A 299 -14.56 -27.82 40.97
CA ILE A 299 -14.51 -27.58 42.43
C ILE A 299 -15.66 -28.31 43.14
N ARG A 300 -16.88 -28.29 42.58
CA ARG A 300 -18.02 -29.02 43.14
C ARG A 300 -17.85 -30.52 43.12
N ARG A 301 -17.33 -31.06 41.99
CA ARG A 301 -17.01 -32.48 41.84
C ARG A 301 -15.91 -32.92 42.83
N ALA A 302 -14.90 -32.11 43.04
CA ALA A 302 -13.84 -32.39 44.04
C ALA A 302 -14.39 -32.45 45.49
N ARG A 303 -15.52 -31.81 45.77
CA ARG A 303 -16.23 -31.89 47.05
C ARG A 303 -17.13 -33.12 47.21
N GLY A 304 -17.12 -34.05 46.19
CA GLY A 304 -17.87 -35.29 46.25
C GLY A 304 -19.26 -35.27 45.63
N GLN A 305 -19.66 -34.21 44.93
CA GLN A 305 -20.94 -34.17 44.21
C GLN A 305 -20.89 -35.01 42.94
N GLU A 306 -21.99 -35.63 42.62
CA GLU A 306 -22.14 -36.33 41.36
C GLU A 306 -22.13 -35.38 40.17
N LYS A 307 -21.68 -35.83 38.98
CA LYS A 307 -21.51 -35.00 37.81
C LYS A 307 -22.74 -34.15 37.45
N ASP A 308 -23.90 -34.79 37.39
CA ASP A 308 -25.11 -34.13 36.95
C ASP A 308 -25.63 -33.13 38.00
N GLU A 309 -25.51 -33.47 39.28
CA GLU A 309 -25.84 -32.59 40.40
C GLU A 309 -24.92 -31.34 40.43
N ALA A 310 -23.60 -31.54 40.24
CA ALA A 310 -22.62 -30.47 40.17
C ALA A 310 -22.91 -29.48 39.02
N ILE A 311 -23.33 -29.98 37.85
CA ILE A 311 -23.72 -29.15 36.71
C ILE A 311 -24.98 -28.37 36.98
N MET A 312 -26.03 -29.03 37.48
CA MET A 312 -27.35 -28.42 37.77
C MET A 312 -27.25 -27.31 38.82
N GLU A 313 -26.32 -27.43 39.76
CA GLU A 313 -26.09 -26.43 40.80
C GLU A 313 -25.14 -25.33 40.37
N ALA A 314 -24.10 -25.66 39.56
CA ALA A 314 -23.11 -24.70 39.11
C ALA A 314 -23.63 -23.70 38.07
N CYS A 315 -24.44 -24.17 37.09
CA CYS A 315 -24.93 -23.35 36.01
C CYS A 315 -25.77 -22.12 36.48
N PRO A 316 -26.80 -22.26 37.33
CA PRO A 316 -27.59 -21.09 37.77
C PRO A 316 -26.76 -20.08 38.53
N LEU A 317 -25.75 -20.53 39.28
CA LEU A 317 -24.90 -19.63 40.09
C LEU A 317 -23.92 -18.84 39.24
N ARG A 318 -23.44 -19.43 38.13
CA ARG A 318 -22.43 -18.80 37.24
C ARG A 318 -23.03 -18.07 36.04
N VAL A 319 -24.28 -18.36 35.65
CA VAL A 319 -24.97 -17.64 34.55
C VAL A 319 -25.01 -16.14 34.78
N ARG A 320 -25.33 -15.69 36.01
CA ARG A 320 -25.45 -14.25 36.32
C ARG A 320 -24.11 -13.51 36.12
N PRO A 321 -22.95 -13.91 36.68
CA PRO A 321 -21.66 -13.28 36.40
C PRO A 321 -21.26 -13.32 34.93
N ILE A 322 -21.46 -14.45 34.24
CA ILE A 322 -21.13 -14.61 32.82
C ILE A 322 -21.98 -13.67 31.97
N MET A 323 -23.30 -13.61 32.23
CA MET A 323 -24.19 -12.69 31.51
C MET A 323 -23.85 -11.23 31.74
N MET A 324 -23.42 -10.85 32.95
CA MET A 324 -22.98 -9.49 33.24
C MET A 324 -21.72 -9.11 32.42
N THR A 325 -20.71 -9.96 32.39
CA THR A 325 -19.49 -9.70 31.61
C THR A 325 -19.77 -9.67 30.12
N THR A 326 -20.52 -10.64 29.60
CA THR A 326 -20.87 -10.69 28.17
C THR A 326 -21.69 -9.47 27.75
N LEU A 327 -22.72 -9.12 28.53
CA LEU A 327 -23.57 -7.96 28.21
C LEU A 327 -22.80 -6.66 28.28
N THR A 328 -21.88 -6.51 29.24
CA THR A 328 -20.98 -5.33 29.33
C THR A 328 -20.07 -5.24 28.11
N THR A 329 -19.49 -6.35 27.66
CA THR A 329 -18.65 -6.38 26.46
C THR A 329 -19.43 -6.02 25.22
N VAL A 330 -20.61 -6.62 25.02
CA VAL A 330 -21.52 -6.32 23.88
C VAL A 330 -21.91 -4.85 23.88
N LEU A 331 -22.36 -4.32 25.03
CA LEU A 331 -22.75 -2.89 25.13
C LEU A 331 -21.57 -1.94 24.85
N ALA A 332 -20.35 -2.32 25.24
CA ALA A 332 -19.16 -1.53 24.96
C ALA A 332 -18.80 -1.50 23.47
N LEU A 333 -19.13 -2.55 22.72
CA LEU A 333 -18.83 -2.67 21.29
C LEU A 333 -19.92 -2.09 20.38
N ILE A 334 -21.16 -1.90 20.90
CA ILE A 334 -22.26 -1.28 20.13
C ILE A 334 -21.90 0.06 19.49
N PRO A 335 -21.28 1.03 20.20
CA PRO A 335 -20.90 2.29 19.59
C PRO A 335 -19.94 2.12 18.40
N MET A 336 -19.05 1.13 18.45
CA MET A 336 -18.12 0.81 17.37
C MET A 336 -18.84 0.14 16.19
N ALA A 337 -19.80 -0.72 16.46
CA ALA A 337 -20.60 -1.40 15.43
C ALA A 337 -21.57 -0.46 14.67
N ILE A 338 -22.09 0.58 15.33
CA ILE A 338 -23.07 1.52 14.76
C ILE A 338 -22.41 2.82 14.29
N GLY A 339 -21.17 3.10 14.76
CA GLY A 339 -20.50 4.37 14.59
C GLY A 339 -20.49 4.85 13.14
N SER A 340 -20.95 6.09 12.93
CA SER A 340 -20.91 6.78 11.66
C SER A 340 -19.87 7.90 11.73
N GLY A 341 -18.87 7.88 10.84
CA GLY A 341 -17.83 8.90 10.75
C GLY A 341 -16.67 8.42 9.91
N GLU A 342 -15.95 9.34 9.31
CA GLU A 342 -14.76 9.02 8.54
C GLU A 342 -13.75 8.23 9.40
N GLY A 343 -13.32 7.06 8.90
CA GLY A 343 -12.41 6.15 9.59
C GLY A 343 -13.08 5.10 10.51
N ASN A 344 -14.36 5.25 10.87
CA ASN A 344 -15.06 4.24 11.67
C ASN A 344 -15.43 3.00 10.84
N GLU A 345 -15.56 3.15 9.53
CA GLU A 345 -15.83 2.07 8.58
C GLU A 345 -14.80 0.93 8.71
N MET A 346 -13.56 1.26 9.05
CA MET A 346 -12.50 0.28 9.27
C MET A 346 -12.69 -0.52 10.56
N LEU A 347 -13.28 0.09 11.61
CA LEU A 347 -13.43 -0.54 12.93
C LEU A 347 -14.79 -1.20 13.11
N GLN A 348 -15.77 -0.85 12.28
CA GLN A 348 -17.13 -1.36 12.34
C GLN A 348 -17.20 -2.90 12.29
N PRO A 349 -16.48 -3.61 11.40
CA PRO A 349 -16.46 -5.08 11.37
C PRO A 349 -15.98 -5.70 12.69
N MET A 350 -15.04 -5.03 13.38
CA MET A 350 -14.53 -5.47 14.67
C MET A 350 -15.58 -5.36 15.79
N GLY A 351 -16.47 -4.37 15.67
CA GLY A 351 -17.60 -4.21 16.62
C GLY A 351 -18.74 -5.21 16.39
N VAL A 352 -18.89 -5.70 15.14
CA VAL A 352 -19.95 -6.66 14.76
C VAL A 352 -19.60 -8.10 15.12
N VAL A 353 -18.33 -8.50 14.95
CA VAL A 353 -17.81 -9.82 15.33
C VAL A 353 -17.74 -10.02 16.83
#